data_6824f12b3f1c2d7181b886dcc0d1be2e
#
_entry.id   6824f12b3f1c2d7181b886dcc0d1be2e
#
_cell.length_a   1.000
_cell.length_b   1.000
_cell.length_c   1.000
_cell.angle_alpha   90.00
_cell.angle_beta   90.00
_cell.angle_gamma   90.00
#
_symmetry.space_group_name_H-M   'P 1'
#
loop_
_entity.id
_entity.type
_entity.pdbx_description
1 polymer ?
#
loop_
_entity_poly.entity_id
_entity_poly.type
_entity_poly.pdbx_seq_one_letter_code
_entity_poly.pdbx_strand_id
1 'polypeptide(L)'
;WSSGHGRSGERMSDDSARLEWDGGVLEGAYPVRLPVWWARRGEAGPHPDLPGVSGRFIVLRHPKRFLRFEGVLARMLKGPKELRRTLDDMNSLLWELCDGHRDFEVICGLLNETFHERIDPAVERAEAALRQLNTLGFLAFSREEFEDHWPTGPGIDPSGELEVPRDSALDST
;
A
#
# COMPACT_ATOMS: atom_id res chain seq x y z
N TRP A 1 -36.70 8.23 -39.75
CA TRP A 1 -36.12 9.12 -38.72
C TRP A 1 -36.07 8.36 -37.43
N SER A 2 -34.92 7.90 -37.07
CA SER A 2 -34.76 7.29 -35.77
C SER A 2 -33.46 7.79 -35.18
N SER A 3 -33.59 8.50 -34.10
CA SER A 3 -32.50 9.06 -33.31
C SER A 3 -31.85 7.96 -32.53
N GLY A 4 -30.59 7.65 -32.83
CA GLY A 4 -29.75 6.79 -32.01
C GLY A 4 -29.11 7.58 -30.86
N HIS A 5 -29.54 7.33 -29.64
CA HIS A 5 -28.82 7.74 -28.44
C HIS A 5 -27.76 6.69 -28.11
N GLY A 6 -26.52 7.01 -28.45
CA GLY A 6 -25.37 6.26 -27.97
C GLY A 6 -25.17 6.48 -26.48
N ARG A 7 -25.39 5.46 -25.69
CA ARG A 7 -24.94 5.40 -24.30
C ARG A 7 -23.45 5.13 -24.29
N SER A 8 -22.70 6.12 -23.89
CA SER A 8 -21.31 5.92 -23.42
C SER A 8 -21.37 5.15 -22.11
N GLY A 9 -21.28 3.83 -22.21
CA GLY A 9 -21.10 2.96 -21.05
C GLY A 9 -19.63 3.03 -20.64
N GLU A 10 -19.39 3.50 -19.46
CA GLU A 10 -18.11 3.56 -18.79
C GLU A 10 -17.45 2.18 -18.77
N ARG A 11 -16.31 2.09 -19.47
CA ARG A 11 -15.39 0.96 -19.35
C ARG A 11 -14.45 1.22 -18.17
N MET A 12 -14.92 1.03 -16.95
CA MET A 12 -14.10 1.03 -15.72
C MET A 12 -13.78 -0.38 -15.21
N SER A 13 -13.90 -1.43 -16.01
CA SER A 13 -13.83 -2.80 -15.47
C SER A 13 -12.73 -3.69 -16.05
N ASP A 14 -11.84 -3.17 -16.91
CA ASP A 14 -10.86 -4.04 -17.59
C ASP A 14 -9.44 -3.95 -17.00
N ASP A 15 -9.10 -2.90 -16.24
CA ASP A 15 -7.75 -2.72 -15.69
C ASP A 15 -7.52 -3.47 -14.37
N SER A 16 -8.59 -3.76 -13.62
CA SER A 16 -8.48 -4.54 -12.37
C SER A 16 -8.14 -6.01 -12.62
N ALA A 17 -8.46 -6.54 -13.79
CA ALA A 17 -8.19 -7.93 -14.16
C ALA A 17 -6.71 -8.22 -14.43
N ARG A 18 -5.91 -7.18 -14.72
CA ARG A 18 -4.48 -7.33 -15.01
C ARG A 18 -3.60 -7.47 -13.78
N LEU A 19 -4.14 -7.21 -12.60
CA LEU A 19 -3.42 -7.30 -11.33
C LEU A 19 -3.79 -8.55 -10.51
N GLU A 20 -4.51 -9.50 -11.11
CA GLU A 20 -4.76 -10.78 -10.46
C GLU A 20 -3.46 -11.57 -10.35
N TRP A 21 -2.86 -11.51 -9.15
CA TRP A 21 -1.72 -12.32 -8.78
C TRP A 21 -2.17 -13.76 -8.54
N ASP A 22 -1.60 -14.69 -9.27
CA ASP A 22 -1.91 -16.13 -9.21
C ASP A 22 -1.41 -16.84 -7.94
N GLY A 23 -0.87 -16.09 -6.96
CA GLY A 23 -0.24 -16.64 -5.76
C GLY A 23 1.14 -17.25 -5.99
N GLY A 24 1.71 -17.06 -7.19
CA GLY A 24 3.00 -17.60 -7.59
C GLY A 24 4.19 -16.99 -6.89
N VAL A 25 5.38 -17.34 -7.37
CA VAL A 25 6.67 -16.84 -6.88
C VAL A 25 6.79 -15.34 -7.13
N LEU A 26 7.34 -14.58 -6.17
CA LEU A 26 7.52 -13.12 -6.31
C LEU A 26 8.68 -12.72 -7.21
N GLU A 27 9.49 -13.67 -7.66
CA GLU A 27 10.60 -13.43 -8.58
C GLU A 27 10.13 -12.66 -9.83
N GLY A 28 10.79 -11.54 -10.13
CA GLY A 28 10.42 -10.62 -11.21
C GLY A 28 9.10 -9.88 -11.03
N ALA A 29 8.49 -9.92 -9.85
CA ALA A 29 7.28 -9.16 -9.56
C ALA A 29 7.60 -7.73 -9.16
N TYR A 30 6.71 -6.80 -9.54
CA TYR A 30 6.74 -5.41 -9.14
C TYR A 30 5.67 -5.17 -8.06
N PRO A 31 6.06 -5.09 -6.78
CA PRO A 31 5.11 -4.74 -5.73
C PRO A 31 4.69 -3.27 -5.84
N VAL A 32 3.39 -3.01 -5.81
CA VAL A 32 2.83 -1.67 -5.91
C VAL A 32 1.82 -1.40 -4.81
N ARG A 33 1.91 -0.22 -4.19
CA ARG A 33 0.94 0.23 -3.20
C ARG A 33 -0.43 0.43 -3.84
N LEU A 34 -1.46 -0.15 -3.23
CA LEU A 34 -2.84 0.17 -3.57
C LEU A 34 -3.23 1.54 -2.99
N PRO A 35 -4.28 2.20 -3.52
CA PRO A 35 -4.78 3.45 -2.97
C PRO A 35 -5.24 3.24 -1.51
N VAL A 36 -4.42 3.69 -0.58
CA VAL A 36 -4.67 3.67 0.87
C VAL A 36 -4.01 4.90 1.48
N TRP A 37 -4.66 5.50 2.48
CA TRP A 37 -4.06 6.63 3.16
C TRP A 37 -2.85 6.21 3.99
N TRP A 38 -1.72 6.86 3.79
CA TRP A 38 -0.52 6.68 4.57
C TRP A 38 0.23 7.99 4.78
N ALA A 39 1.06 8.04 5.80
CA ALA A 39 1.90 9.19 6.11
C ALA A 39 3.21 8.74 6.74
N ARG A 40 4.18 9.63 6.74
CA ARG A 40 5.47 9.49 7.41
C ARG A 40 5.40 10.01 8.84
N ARG A 41 6.17 9.42 9.75
CA ARG A 41 6.26 9.84 11.14
C ARG A 41 7.67 9.66 11.68
N GLY A 42 8.09 10.57 12.57
CA GLY A 42 9.38 10.50 13.27
C GLY A 42 10.55 10.89 12.39
N GLU A 43 11.75 10.66 12.91
CA GLU A 43 12.99 10.93 12.21
C GLU A 43 13.39 9.79 11.29
N ALA A 44 14.26 10.10 10.32
CA ALA A 44 14.79 9.11 9.39
C ALA A 44 15.72 8.12 10.11
N GLY A 45 15.49 6.84 9.92
CA GLY A 45 16.41 5.77 10.23
C GLY A 45 17.33 5.44 9.05
N PRO A 46 18.03 4.30 9.09
CA PRO A 46 18.81 3.84 7.94
C PRO A 46 17.94 3.65 6.70
N HIS A 47 18.37 4.20 5.58
CA HIS A 47 17.68 4.07 4.28
C HIS A 47 18.65 4.38 3.13
N PRO A 48 18.41 3.85 1.93
CA PRO A 48 19.14 4.23 0.74
C PRO A 48 18.77 5.65 0.30
N ASP A 49 19.71 6.38 -0.29
CA ASP A 49 19.45 7.69 -0.89
C ASP A 49 18.76 7.52 -2.25
N LEU A 50 17.46 7.37 -2.21
CA LEU A 50 16.61 7.14 -3.39
C LEU A 50 15.38 8.06 -3.35
N PRO A 51 14.91 8.52 -4.52
CA PRO A 51 13.67 9.27 -4.62
C PRO A 51 12.49 8.52 -4.01
N GLY A 52 11.68 9.21 -3.20
CA GLY A 52 10.50 8.64 -2.57
C GLY A 52 10.77 7.82 -1.30
N VAL A 53 12.03 7.67 -0.91
CA VAL A 53 12.44 6.93 0.29
C VAL A 53 12.92 7.90 1.35
N SER A 54 12.32 7.84 2.53
CA SER A 54 12.61 8.77 3.63
C SER A 54 13.28 8.11 4.84
N GLY A 55 13.17 6.79 4.96
CA GLY A 55 13.63 6.05 6.14
C GLY A 55 12.82 6.31 7.40
N ARG A 56 11.70 7.04 7.31
CA ARG A 56 10.81 7.35 8.45
C ARG A 56 9.78 6.24 8.65
N PHE A 57 9.21 6.16 9.83
CA PHE A 57 8.12 5.22 10.10
C PHE A 57 6.88 5.55 9.27
N ILE A 58 6.24 4.52 8.76
CA ILE A 58 5.00 4.63 7.99
C ILE A 58 3.80 4.33 8.89
N VAL A 59 2.80 5.16 8.76
CA VAL A 59 1.49 4.99 9.39
C VAL A 59 0.45 4.82 8.30
N LEU A 60 -0.23 3.67 8.30
CA LEU A 60 -1.35 3.38 7.43
C LEU A 60 -2.66 3.67 8.17
N ARG A 61 -3.63 4.24 7.47
CA ARG A 61 -4.99 4.43 7.98
C ARG A 61 -5.99 3.93 6.95
N HIS A 62 -6.96 3.20 7.39
CA HIS A 62 -8.05 2.75 6.52
C HIS A 62 -9.36 2.69 7.28
N PRO A 63 -10.50 2.88 6.60
CA PRO A 63 -11.80 2.74 7.22
C PRO A 63 -11.98 1.34 7.78
N LYS A 64 -12.58 1.26 8.95
CA LYS A 64 -12.98 -0.03 9.51
C LYS A 64 -14.15 -0.57 8.70
N ARG A 65 -13.88 -1.53 7.82
CA ARG A 65 -14.93 -2.22 7.07
C ARG A 65 -15.61 -3.23 7.99
N PHE A 66 -16.87 -2.97 8.30
CA PHE A 66 -17.69 -3.94 9.00
C PHE A 66 -18.33 -4.90 7.99
N LEU A 67 -18.30 -6.19 8.28
CA LEU A 67 -19.14 -7.15 7.60
C LEU A 67 -20.62 -6.73 7.79
N ARG A 68 -21.48 -6.99 6.81
CA ARG A 68 -22.88 -6.49 6.75
C ARG A 68 -23.69 -6.72 8.03
N PHE A 69 -23.37 -7.75 8.82
CA PHE A 69 -24.06 -8.09 10.06
C PHE A 69 -23.47 -7.41 11.31
N GLU A 70 -22.24 -6.96 11.25
CA GLU A 70 -21.58 -6.28 12.37
C GLU A 70 -21.87 -4.77 12.40
N GLY A 71 -22.35 -4.18 11.30
CA GLY A 71 -22.59 -2.76 11.18
C GLY A 71 -23.61 -2.21 12.16
N VAL A 72 -24.63 -3.00 12.54
CA VAL A 72 -25.65 -2.60 13.51
C VAL A 72 -25.07 -2.64 14.92
N LEU A 73 -24.30 -3.66 15.26
CA LEU A 73 -23.66 -3.79 16.58
C LEU A 73 -22.55 -2.75 16.76
N ALA A 74 -21.79 -2.46 15.70
CA ALA A 74 -20.73 -1.47 15.72
C ALA A 74 -21.22 -0.02 15.84
N ARG A 75 -22.44 0.27 15.39
CA ARG A 75 -23.11 1.57 15.65
C ARG A 75 -23.44 1.76 17.12
N MET A 76 -23.68 0.69 17.85
CA MET A 76 -23.97 0.73 19.28
C MET A 76 -22.69 0.81 20.13
N LEU A 77 -21.57 0.30 19.63
CA LEU A 77 -20.27 0.39 20.28
C LEU A 77 -19.55 1.62 19.70
N LYS A 78 -19.37 2.65 20.52
CA LYS A 78 -18.60 3.87 20.19
C LYS A 78 -17.11 3.53 20.01
N GLY A 79 -16.77 2.68 19.02
CA GLY A 79 -15.41 2.34 18.68
C GLY A 79 -14.84 3.29 17.59
N PRO A 80 -13.52 3.34 17.42
CA PRO A 80 -12.89 4.14 16.36
C PRO A 80 -13.40 3.68 14.99
N LYS A 81 -13.75 4.65 14.14
CA LYS A 81 -14.27 4.40 12.79
C LYS A 81 -13.19 3.98 11.81
N GLU A 82 -11.94 4.12 12.17
CA GLU A 82 -10.77 3.81 11.38
C GLU A 82 -9.79 2.88 12.11
N LEU A 83 -9.02 2.13 11.35
CA LEU A 83 -7.88 1.37 11.84
C LEU A 83 -6.61 2.11 11.48
N ARG A 84 -5.71 2.22 12.47
CA ARG A 84 -4.38 2.80 12.31
C ARG A 84 -3.33 1.72 12.57
N ARG A 85 -2.38 1.61 11.65
CA ARG A 85 -1.27 0.67 11.75
C ARG A 85 0.03 1.41 11.53
N THR A 86 0.92 1.36 12.50
CA THR A 86 2.29 1.82 12.35
C THR A 86 3.18 0.64 11.97
N LEU A 87 3.95 0.79 10.90
CA LEU A 87 4.93 -0.20 10.48
C LEU A 87 6.24 0.01 11.24
N ASP A 88 6.99 -1.07 11.46
CA ASP A 88 8.35 -0.99 11.99
C ASP A 88 9.33 -0.41 10.94
N ASP A 89 10.60 -0.28 11.30
CA ASP A 89 11.62 0.33 10.44
C ASP A 89 11.78 -0.43 9.11
N MET A 90 11.88 -1.76 9.17
CA MET A 90 12.02 -2.61 7.99
C MET A 90 10.76 -2.55 7.08
N ASN A 91 9.58 -2.74 7.67
CA ASN A 91 8.33 -2.70 6.91
C ASN A 91 8.02 -1.30 6.39
N SER A 92 8.47 -0.25 7.07
CA SER A 92 8.34 1.13 6.60
C SER A 92 9.20 1.37 5.36
N LEU A 93 10.46 0.94 5.37
CA LEU A 93 11.30 1.01 4.18
C LEU A 93 10.74 0.14 3.04
N LEU A 94 10.34 -1.09 3.35
CA LEU A 94 9.68 -1.97 2.38
C LEU A 94 8.47 -1.29 1.72
N TRP A 95 7.63 -0.62 2.52
CA TRP A 95 6.49 0.15 2.02
C TRP A 95 6.89 1.24 1.03
N GLU A 96 7.91 2.04 1.36
CA GLU A 96 8.37 3.11 0.48
C GLU A 96 8.97 2.57 -0.83
N LEU A 97 9.60 1.41 -0.80
CA LEU A 97 10.18 0.75 -1.98
C LEU A 97 9.12 0.13 -2.92
N CYS A 98 7.90 -0.14 -2.41
CA CYS A 98 6.81 -0.72 -3.18
C CYS A 98 6.07 0.33 -4.04
N ASP A 99 6.77 0.95 -4.96
CA ASP A 99 6.22 1.96 -5.87
C ASP A 99 5.74 1.40 -7.22
N GLY A 100 6.02 0.12 -7.47
CA GLY A 100 5.70 -0.54 -8.74
C GLY A 100 6.76 -0.38 -9.83
N HIS A 101 7.85 0.36 -9.55
CA HIS A 101 8.97 0.55 -10.49
C HIS A 101 10.20 -0.27 -10.12
N ARG A 102 10.22 -0.83 -8.91
CA ARG A 102 11.27 -1.73 -8.42
C ARG A 102 10.73 -3.15 -8.35
N ASP A 103 11.45 -4.08 -8.93
CA ASP A 103 11.11 -5.50 -8.81
C ASP A 103 11.49 -6.05 -7.42
N PHE A 104 11.04 -7.25 -7.14
CA PHE A 104 11.24 -7.92 -5.87
C PHE A 104 12.72 -8.09 -5.51
N GLU A 105 13.57 -8.42 -6.48
CA GLU A 105 15.01 -8.65 -6.29
C GLU A 105 15.71 -7.35 -5.91
N VAL A 106 15.40 -6.26 -6.58
CA VAL A 106 15.93 -4.93 -6.25
C VAL A 106 15.51 -4.52 -4.84
N ILE A 107 14.26 -4.74 -4.47
CA ILE A 107 13.75 -4.44 -3.12
C ILE A 107 14.50 -5.28 -2.07
N CYS A 108 14.66 -6.59 -2.28
CA CYS A 108 15.40 -7.46 -1.35
C CYS A 108 16.86 -7.02 -1.20
N GLY A 109 17.51 -6.64 -2.30
CA GLY A 109 18.87 -6.12 -2.28
C GLY A 109 19.00 -4.85 -1.43
N LEU A 110 18.13 -3.87 -1.65
CA LEU A 110 18.11 -2.61 -0.90
C LEU A 110 17.84 -2.81 0.59
N LEU A 111 16.92 -3.70 0.94
CA LEU A 111 16.66 -4.05 2.33
C LEU A 111 17.89 -4.71 2.99
N ASN A 112 18.52 -5.64 2.29
CA ASN A 112 19.71 -6.32 2.77
C ASN A 112 20.89 -5.35 2.96
N GLU A 113 21.12 -4.45 2.02
CA GLU A 113 22.14 -3.40 2.11
C GLU A 113 21.89 -2.42 3.26
N THR A 114 20.63 -2.13 3.57
CA THR A 114 20.26 -1.19 4.62
C THR A 114 20.30 -1.80 6.01
N PHE A 115 19.81 -3.02 6.18
CA PHE A 115 19.64 -3.65 7.49
C PHE A 115 20.65 -4.76 7.80
N HIS A 116 21.38 -5.22 6.79
CA HIS A 116 22.41 -6.25 6.92
C HIS A 116 21.89 -7.49 7.68
N GLU A 117 22.63 -7.97 8.67
CA GLU A 117 22.29 -9.16 9.47
C GLU A 117 20.93 -9.06 10.20
N ARG A 118 20.43 -7.86 10.42
CA ARG A 118 19.12 -7.64 11.09
C ARG A 118 17.94 -8.17 10.29
N ILE A 119 18.08 -8.27 8.98
CA ILE A 119 17.03 -8.77 8.09
C ILE A 119 17.25 -10.22 7.63
N ASP A 120 18.37 -10.83 7.95
CA ASP A 120 18.70 -12.17 7.49
C ASP A 120 17.70 -13.24 8.00
N PRO A 121 17.17 -14.12 7.14
CA PRO A 121 17.27 -14.15 5.68
C PRO A 121 16.36 -13.11 5.00
N ALA A 122 16.98 -12.21 4.22
CA ALA A 122 16.30 -11.02 3.70
C ALA A 122 15.16 -11.34 2.72
N VAL A 123 15.35 -12.29 1.83
CA VAL A 123 14.38 -12.65 0.79
C VAL A 123 13.11 -13.20 1.43
N GLU A 124 13.22 -14.17 2.33
CA GLU A 124 12.10 -14.83 2.98
C GLU A 124 11.31 -13.84 3.85
N ARG A 125 12.01 -12.94 4.54
CA ARG A 125 11.36 -11.93 5.39
C ARG A 125 10.64 -10.87 4.56
N ALA A 126 11.26 -10.40 3.48
CA ALA A 126 10.63 -9.46 2.55
C ALA A 126 9.40 -10.11 1.89
N GLU A 127 9.52 -11.35 1.41
CA GLU A 127 8.40 -12.08 0.82
C GLU A 127 7.23 -12.23 1.80
N ALA A 128 7.51 -12.66 3.03
CA ALA A 128 6.47 -12.82 4.06
C ALA A 128 5.75 -11.50 4.36
N ALA A 129 6.49 -10.39 4.47
CA ALA A 129 5.94 -9.08 4.72
C ALA A 129 5.09 -8.57 3.53
N LEU A 130 5.57 -8.74 2.30
CA LEU A 130 4.83 -8.38 1.09
C LEU A 130 3.53 -9.16 0.95
N ARG A 131 3.56 -10.47 1.18
CA ARG A 131 2.36 -11.32 1.15
C ARG A 131 1.36 -10.92 2.23
N GLN A 132 1.83 -10.56 3.42
CA GLN A 132 0.96 -10.07 4.48
C GLN A 132 0.29 -8.75 4.10
N LEU A 133 1.03 -7.79 3.55
CA LEU A 133 0.48 -6.51 3.09
C LEU A 133 -0.50 -6.69 1.93
N ASN A 134 -0.23 -7.63 1.03
CA ASN A 134 -1.16 -8.00 -0.04
C ASN A 134 -2.45 -8.61 0.50
N THR A 135 -2.35 -9.56 1.44
CA THR A 135 -3.53 -10.17 2.09
C THR A 135 -4.40 -9.14 2.81
N LEU A 136 -3.77 -8.10 3.37
CA LEU A 136 -4.47 -6.99 4.02
C LEU A 136 -5.08 -5.99 3.01
N GLY A 137 -4.84 -6.15 1.72
CA GLY A 137 -5.35 -5.28 0.67
C GLY A 137 -4.59 -3.95 0.54
N PHE A 138 -3.34 -3.89 0.95
CA PHE A 138 -2.50 -2.69 0.87
C PHE A 138 -1.54 -2.69 -0.31
N LEU A 139 -1.19 -3.85 -0.83
CA LEU A 139 -0.31 -4.04 -1.98
C LEU A 139 -0.96 -4.92 -3.03
N ALA A 140 -0.58 -4.68 -4.28
CA ALA A 140 -0.75 -5.60 -5.39
C ALA A 140 0.62 -5.99 -5.96
N PHE A 141 0.64 -7.05 -6.75
CA PHE A 141 1.82 -7.46 -7.51
C PHE A 141 1.51 -7.36 -8.99
N SER A 142 2.45 -6.82 -9.75
CA SER A 142 2.40 -6.77 -11.21
C SER A 142 3.53 -7.63 -11.78
N ARG A 143 3.35 -8.17 -12.98
CA ARG A 143 4.41 -8.81 -13.77
C ARG A 143 5.19 -7.83 -14.63
N GLU A 144 4.68 -6.63 -14.77
CA GLU A 144 5.27 -5.54 -15.52
C GLU A 144 5.41 -4.32 -14.63
N GLU A 145 6.32 -3.43 -14.99
CA GLU A 145 6.48 -2.14 -14.31
C GLU A 145 5.15 -1.37 -14.31
N PHE A 146 4.84 -0.73 -13.20
CA PHE A 146 3.58 -0.01 -13.01
C PHE A 146 3.52 1.27 -13.84
N GLU A 147 2.44 1.46 -14.58
CA GLU A 147 2.21 2.63 -15.44
C GLU A 147 1.41 3.75 -14.75
N ASP A 148 1.53 3.91 -13.44
CA ASP A 148 0.88 4.96 -12.65
C ASP A 148 -0.65 5.05 -12.81
N HIS A 149 -1.32 3.91 -12.94
CA HIS A 149 -2.79 3.82 -13.11
C HIS A 149 -3.59 4.40 -11.94
N TRP A 150 -2.99 4.51 -10.77
CA TRP A 150 -3.57 5.15 -9.59
C TRP A 150 -2.48 5.84 -8.75
N PRO A 151 -2.88 6.82 -7.93
CA PRO A 151 -1.95 7.49 -7.05
C PRO A 151 -1.47 6.57 -5.91
N THR A 152 -0.16 6.51 -5.70
CA THR A 152 0.50 5.72 -4.65
C THR A 152 1.12 6.57 -3.53
N GLY A 153 1.02 7.88 -3.63
CA GLY A 153 1.61 8.86 -2.71
C GLY A 153 0.95 8.90 -1.32
N PRO A 154 1.59 9.61 -0.38
CA PRO A 154 1.02 9.82 0.95
C PRO A 154 -0.21 10.73 0.94
N GLY A 155 -0.99 10.69 2.01
CA GLY A 155 -2.10 11.62 2.26
C GLY A 155 -3.36 11.43 1.41
N ILE A 156 -3.39 10.43 0.54
CA ILE A 156 -4.52 10.20 -0.37
C ILE A 156 -5.54 9.28 0.30
N ASP A 157 -6.76 9.78 0.50
CA ASP A 157 -7.88 9.00 1.00
C ASP A 157 -8.84 8.64 -0.14
N PRO A 158 -8.73 7.44 -0.71
CA PRO A 158 -9.59 7.03 -1.82
C PRO A 158 -11.05 6.80 -1.38
N SER A 159 -11.29 6.58 -0.10
CA SER A 159 -12.64 6.37 0.43
C SER A 159 -13.38 7.69 0.71
N GLY A 160 -12.65 8.75 1.03
CA GLY A 160 -13.20 10.01 1.53
C GLY A 160 -13.84 9.89 2.92
N GLU A 161 -13.62 8.77 3.62
CA GLU A 161 -14.27 8.48 4.91
C GLU A 161 -13.38 8.76 6.12
N LEU A 162 -12.08 9.01 5.89
CA LEU A 162 -11.12 9.24 6.95
C LEU A 162 -11.21 10.68 7.47
N GLU A 163 -11.23 10.83 8.78
CA GLU A 163 -11.14 12.16 9.40
C GLU A 163 -9.76 12.77 9.16
N VAL A 164 -9.70 14.09 9.07
CA VAL A 164 -8.41 14.82 8.98
C VAL A 164 -7.57 14.47 10.20
N PRO A 165 -6.31 14.03 10.02
CA PRO A 165 -5.45 13.67 11.13
C PRO A 165 -5.23 14.88 12.05
N ARG A 166 -5.46 14.68 13.35
CA ARG A 166 -5.16 15.68 14.38
C ARG A 166 -3.69 15.64 14.84
N ASP A 167 -2.98 14.61 14.44
CA ASP A 167 -1.59 14.37 14.81
C ASP A 167 -0.68 15.18 13.86
N SER A 168 -0.16 16.31 14.35
CA SER A 168 0.76 17.18 13.62
C SER A 168 2.13 16.53 13.33
N ALA A 169 2.43 15.39 13.93
CA ALA A 169 3.65 14.64 13.66
C ALA A 169 3.57 13.77 12.40
N LEU A 170 2.39 13.67 11.77
CA LEU A 170 2.18 12.94 10.53
C LEU A 170 2.45 13.85 9.33
N ASP A 171 3.43 13.44 8.51
CA ASP A 171 3.75 14.08 7.24
C ASP A 171 3.12 13.27 6.11
N SER A 172 2.14 13.86 5.47
CA SER A 172 1.37 13.29 4.35
C SER A 172 1.64 14.03 3.02
N THR A 173 2.75 14.74 2.91
CA THR A 173 3.18 15.45 1.71
C THR A 173 4.34 14.75 0.99
#